data_9332bed7b668bf165842d8e04043def0
#
_entry.id   9332bed7b668bf165842d8e04043def0
#
_cell.length_a   1.000
_cell.length_b   1.000
_cell.length_c   1.000
_cell.angle_alpha   90.00
_cell.angle_beta   90.00
_cell.angle_gamma   90.00
#
_symmetry.space_group_name_H-M   'P 1'
#
loop_
_entity.id
_entity.type
_entity.pdbx_description
1 polymer ?
#
loop_
_entity_poly.entity_id
_entity_poly.type
_entity_poly.pdbx_seq_one_letter_code
_entity_poly.pdbx_strand_id
1 'polypeptide(L)'
;MAALLASCSASGLPDSVEIIDDQNRTIVLERSGSTFTSDNIEVSFTKTQEGLAATLHSPSVKVKYVRAIWNEPAREGSLYLGDQWERGYGDLRWEKLGPSRIMPWYYIESTGGKVYGRGVMTGCRSFCAWKVSGSAVELTFDVRNGSHGVDLGERELEMAVILDFEGASGENEYSALHRFCKVMCPNPRLPKSPVYGVNDWYFAYGHNSSDLIASTAVMLSPILPDSENRPFFLIDDGWARKWYDDGDYDYCGPGGFHTSNDRFPDMKALADRLRDAGFRPGLWMRPLSAWMGAPEEMLLAGYEEELPDRYFDPTVESVREYIRKCFATYREWGYEMVKHDFTTFDMFRRWGHSMIEDGDMTKGDWQFHDTTKTNAEVVLQLYHDIRDAAGDGISLIGCNTISHLGAGIFEIQRIGDDTSGREWFPTVHNGVNCIAFRAAQHNAFYAIDADCVAITKKVEWRLSQRWLQLVAESGTPLFVSPQPEVLGPEQMEALKKSFDIASKPQATCEPLDWMETRHPARWTLLGREVSFDWEHPEE
;
A
#
# COMPACT_ATOMS: atom_id res chain seq x y z
N MET A 1 10.22 20.84 -10.11
CA MET A 1 9.14 21.27 -9.19
C MET A 1 8.29 22.40 -9.79
N ALA A 2 8.81 23.59 -10.12
CA ALA A 2 7.97 24.68 -10.66
C ALA A 2 7.17 24.33 -11.92
N ALA A 3 7.71 23.56 -12.87
CA ALA A 3 7.00 23.15 -14.09
C ALA A 3 5.93 22.05 -13.86
N LEU A 4 6.07 21.24 -12.81
CA LEU A 4 5.09 20.24 -12.39
C LEU A 4 3.88 20.88 -11.69
N LEU A 5 4.11 21.91 -10.88
CA LEU A 5 3.07 22.67 -10.19
C LEU A 5 2.23 23.55 -11.13
N ALA A 6 2.75 23.91 -12.31
CA ALA A 6 2.01 24.73 -13.28
C ALA A 6 0.76 24.05 -13.88
N SER A 7 0.59 22.74 -13.69
CA SER A 7 -0.58 21.99 -14.15
C SER A 7 -1.61 21.70 -13.04
N CYS A 8 -1.31 22.04 -11.78
CA CYS A 8 -2.25 22.00 -10.69
C CYS A 8 -2.60 23.43 -10.28
N SER A 9 -3.88 23.69 -10.11
CA SER A 9 -4.38 24.89 -9.46
C SER A 9 -4.81 24.53 -8.03
N ALA A 10 -4.78 25.50 -7.11
CA ALA A 10 -5.50 25.33 -5.87
C ALA A 10 -7.00 25.22 -6.21
N SER A 11 -7.66 24.19 -5.69
CA SER A 11 -9.11 24.01 -5.80
C SER A 11 -9.84 25.29 -5.46
N GLY A 12 -10.98 25.54 -6.12
CA GLY A 12 -11.93 26.55 -5.67
C GLY A 12 -12.38 26.23 -4.26
N LEU A 13 -12.80 27.26 -3.50
CA LEU A 13 -13.41 27.03 -2.17
C LEU A 13 -14.69 26.19 -2.31
N PRO A 14 -14.98 25.27 -1.38
CA PRO A 14 -16.25 24.56 -1.38
C PRO A 14 -17.44 25.54 -1.20
N ASP A 15 -18.59 25.16 -1.73
CA ASP A 15 -19.82 25.92 -1.58
C ASP A 15 -20.45 25.75 -0.20
N SER A 16 -20.35 24.55 0.36
CA SER A 16 -20.82 24.23 1.72
C SER A 16 -19.89 23.24 2.42
N VAL A 17 -19.92 23.29 3.74
CA VAL A 17 -19.19 22.37 4.62
C VAL A 17 -20.13 21.87 5.70
N GLU A 18 -20.08 20.56 5.93
CA GLU A 18 -20.81 19.88 6.99
C GLU A 18 -19.83 19.11 7.87
N ILE A 19 -20.15 18.98 9.14
CA ILE A 19 -19.48 18.04 10.03
C ILE A 19 -20.45 16.97 10.53
N ILE A 20 -19.91 15.81 10.87
CA ILE A 20 -20.63 14.77 11.62
C ILE A 20 -19.88 14.60 12.94
N ASP A 21 -20.59 14.86 14.03
CA ASP A 21 -20.04 14.75 15.38
C ASP A 21 -20.05 13.30 15.91
N ASP A 22 -19.56 13.11 17.11
CA ASP A 22 -19.48 11.80 17.76
C ASP A 22 -20.84 11.17 18.06
N GLN A 23 -21.92 11.96 18.16
CA GLN A 23 -23.31 11.48 18.27
C GLN A 23 -23.97 11.25 16.91
N ASN A 24 -23.23 11.29 15.80
CA ASN A 24 -23.71 11.19 14.43
C ASN A 24 -24.72 12.29 14.02
N ARG A 25 -24.65 13.47 14.65
CA ARG A 25 -25.43 14.63 14.23
C ARG A 25 -24.70 15.35 13.10
N THR A 26 -25.44 15.69 12.05
CA THR A 26 -24.92 16.55 10.97
C THR A 26 -25.10 18.01 11.37
N ILE A 27 -24.03 18.78 11.33
CA ILE A 27 -23.99 20.22 11.58
C ILE A 27 -23.52 20.91 10.31
N VAL A 28 -24.37 21.77 9.72
CA VAL A 28 -24.00 22.58 8.56
C VAL A 28 -23.31 23.85 9.06
N LEU A 29 -22.13 24.14 8.52
CA LEU A 29 -21.37 25.32 8.92
C LEU A 29 -21.73 26.54 8.09
N GLU A 30 -21.78 27.70 8.72
CA GLU A 30 -22.03 28.98 8.06
C GLU A 30 -20.73 29.52 7.43
N ARG A 31 -20.82 29.91 6.17
CA ARG A 31 -19.65 30.39 5.41
C ARG A 31 -19.37 31.87 5.68
N SER A 32 -18.11 32.18 5.99
CA SER A 32 -17.56 33.55 6.03
C SER A 32 -16.23 33.60 5.26
N GLY A 33 -16.29 33.95 3.98
CA GLY A 33 -15.10 33.96 3.12
C GLY A 33 -14.56 32.56 2.84
N SER A 34 -13.36 32.26 3.33
CA SER A 34 -12.73 30.94 3.24
C SER A 34 -12.88 30.10 4.52
N THR A 35 -13.64 30.57 5.48
CA THR A 35 -13.87 29.92 6.77
C THR A 35 -15.33 29.53 6.89
N PHE A 36 -15.61 28.38 7.49
CA PHE A 36 -16.94 27.84 7.77
C PHE A 36 -17.05 27.57 9.26
N THR A 37 -18.07 28.09 9.93
CA THR A 37 -18.17 28.06 11.39
C THR A 37 -19.57 27.65 11.88
N SER A 38 -19.60 27.00 13.05
CA SER A 38 -20.80 26.82 13.87
C SER A 38 -20.39 26.69 15.32
N ASP A 39 -20.91 27.55 16.19
CA ASP A 39 -20.50 27.62 17.62
C ASP A 39 -18.97 27.65 17.77
N ASN A 40 -18.40 26.60 18.38
CA ASN A 40 -16.95 26.46 18.62
C ASN A 40 -16.24 25.58 17.56
N ILE A 41 -16.84 25.36 16.39
CA ILE A 41 -16.26 24.57 15.31
C ILE A 41 -15.89 25.51 14.18
N GLU A 42 -14.69 25.38 13.68
CA GLU A 42 -14.20 26.11 12.52
C GLU A 42 -13.52 25.16 11.52
N VAL A 43 -13.89 25.26 10.25
CA VAL A 43 -13.17 24.66 9.14
C VAL A 43 -12.72 25.76 8.21
N SER A 44 -11.42 25.89 8.03
CA SER A 44 -10.82 26.93 7.17
C SER A 44 -10.11 26.33 5.97
N PHE A 45 -10.12 27.08 4.85
CA PHE A 45 -9.47 26.72 3.61
C PHE A 45 -8.47 27.81 3.22
N THR A 46 -7.19 27.48 3.19
CA THR A 46 -6.10 28.43 2.89
C THR A 46 -5.37 28.02 1.62
N LYS A 47 -5.24 28.93 0.65
CA LYS A 47 -4.43 28.70 -0.55
C LYS A 47 -2.94 28.69 -0.17
N THR A 48 -2.25 27.61 -0.53
CA THR A 48 -0.81 27.44 -0.37
C THR A 48 -0.12 27.36 -1.75
N GLN A 49 1.19 27.17 -1.76
CA GLN A 49 1.92 26.90 -3.01
C GLN A 49 1.63 25.51 -3.58
N GLU A 50 1.29 24.57 -2.72
CA GLU A 50 1.00 23.19 -3.10
C GLU A 50 -0.47 23.02 -3.54
N GLY A 51 -1.42 23.72 -2.90
CA GLY A 51 -2.85 23.54 -3.17
C GLY A 51 -3.75 24.30 -2.20
N LEU A 52 -4.87 23.72 -1.84
CA LEU A 52 -5.83 24.27 -0.90
C LEU A 52 -5.79 23.47 0.42
N ALA A 53 -5.15 24.02 1.44
CA ALA A 53 -5.08 23.40 2.77
C ALA A 53 -6.42 23.51 3.49
N ALA A 54 -6.93 22.40 4.01
CA ALA A 54 -8.17 22.31 4.80
C ALA A 54 -7.82 22.04 6.27
N THR A 55 -8.20 22.93 7.17
CA THR A 55 -7.88 22.88 8.61
C THR A 55 -9.15 22.85 9.43
N LEU A 56 -9.20 21.94 10.41
CA LEU A 56 -10.28 21.83 11.41
C LEU A 56 -9.77 22.33 12.77
N HIS A 57 -10.56 23.19 13.42
CA HIS A 57 -10.45 23.55 14.83
C HIS A 57 -11.78 23.25 15.52
N SER A 58 -11.75 22.40 16.56
CA SER A 58 -12.93 21.94 17.29
C SER A 58 -12.59 21.63 18.73
N PRO A 59 -12.45 22.65 19.61
CA PRO A 59 -11.90 22.48 20.96
C PRO A 59 -12.82 21.73 21.93
N SER A 60 -14.11 21.67 21.65
CA SER A 60 -15.10 21.10 22.59
C SER A 60 -16.02 20.04 21.96
N VAL A 61 -15.97 19.86 20.64
CA VAL A 61 -16.81 18.89 19.93
C VAL A 61 -15.93 17.84 19.28
N LYS A 62 -16.17 16.57 19.61
CA LYS A 62 -15.51 15.44 18.93
C LYS A 62 -16.11 15.25 17.55
N VAL A 63 -15.28 15.33 16.51
CA VAL A 63 -15.68 15.27 15.10
C VAL A 63 -15.28 13.94 14.50
N LYS A 64 -16.21 13.28 13.81
CA LYS A 64 -15.99 12.06 13.03
C LYS A 64 -15.60 12.36 11.59
N TYR A 65 -16.40 13.23 10.95
CA TYR A 65 -16.21 13.55 9.54
C TYR A 65 -16.40 15.04 9.28
N VAL A 66 -15.61 15.54 8.34
CA VAL A 66 -15.85 16.83 7.69
C VAL A 66 -16.13 16.56 6.21
N ARG A 67 -17.20 17.14 5.66
CA ARG A 67 -17.56 17.05 4.25
C ARG A 67 -17.49 18.42 3.60
N ALA A 68 -16.65 18.54 2.59
CA ALA A 68 -16.58 19.72 1.73
C ALA A 68 -17.28 19.43 0.41
N ILE A 69 -18.22 20.30 0.00
CA ILE A 69 -19.11 20.08 -1.14
C ILE A 69 -18.97 21.24 -2.13
N TRP A 70 -18.70 20.88 -3.40
CA TRP A 70 -18.71 21.79 -4.55
C TRP A 70 -19.92 21.50 -5.41
N ASN A 71 -20.74 22.50 -5.71
CA ASN A 71 -21.91 22.40 -6.59
C ASN A 71 -21.50 22.40 -8.06
N GLU A 72 -20.75 21.40 -8.44
CA GLU A 72 -20.20 21.22 -9.78
C GLU A 72 -20.81 19.97 -10.42
N PRO A 73 -21.49 20.11 -11.58
CA PRO A 73 -22.05 18.95 -12.25
C PRO A 73 -20.94 18.08 -12.86
N ALA A 74 -21.14 16.77 -12.79
CA ALA A 74 -20.30 15.83 -13.52
C ALA A 74 -20.34 16.13 -15.03
N ARG A 75 -19.20 16.01 -15.71
CA ARG A 75 -19.11 16.18 -17.17
C ARG A 75 -19.75 15.00 -17.88
N GLU A 76 -20.57 15.28 -18.90
CA GLU A 76 -21.27 14.24 -19.63
C GLU A 76 -20.29 13.31 -20.40
N GLY A 77 -20.51 12.02 -20.33
CA GLY A 77 -19.72 11.01 -21.06
C GLY A 77 -18.38 10.66 -20.44
N SER A 78 -18.06 11.20 -19.26
CA SER A 78 -16.80 10.93 -18.57
C SER A 78 -16.68 9.50 -18.08
N LEU A 79 -15.43 9.01 -18.13
CA LEU A 79 -14.98 7.84 -17.39
C LEU A 79 -14.10 8.29 -16.23
N TYR A 80 -14.21 7.59 -15.12
CA TYR A 80 -13.48 7.89 -13.88
C TYR A 80 -12.64 6.70 -13.46
N LEU A 81 -11.43 6.97 -12.98
CA LEU A 81 -10.57 6.05 -12.27
C LEU A 81 -10.25 6.65 -10.90
N GLY A 82 -10.61 5.94 -9.84
CA GLY A 82 -10.20 6.23 -8.46
C GLY A 82 -9.19 5.22 -7.96
N ASP A 83 -8.62 5.47 -6.78
CA ASP A 83 -7.74 4.54 -6.09
C ASP A 83 -8.48 3.78 -4.97
N GLN A 84 -7.76 2.95 -4.22
CA GLN A 84 -8.21 2.20 -3.06
C GLN A 84 -7.58 2.74 -1.77
N TRP A 85 -8.15 2.41 -0.61
CA TRP A 85 -7.59 2.80 0.69
C TRP A 85 -6.19 2.23 0.92
N GLU A 86 -5.99 0.97 0.57
CA GLU A 86 -4.72 0.27 0.69
C GLU A 86 -4.26 -0.29 -0.67
N ARG A 87 -4.17 -1.59 -0.83
CA ARG A 87 -3.89 -2.31 -2.08
C ARG A 87 -5.19 -2.52 -2.89
N GLY A 88 -5.07 -2.86 -4.16
CA GLY A 88 -6.22 -3.25 -4.99
C GLY A 88 -6.59 -4.71 -4.79
N TYR A 89 -7.84 -5.04 -5.12
CA TYR A 89 -8.41 -6.40 -5.00
C TYR A 89 -8.98 -6.89 -6.33
N GLY A 90 -8.32 -6.55 -7.45
CA GLY A 90 -8.75 -6.91 -8.80
C GLY A 90 -9.95 -6.12 -9.33
N ASP A 91 -10.32 -5.07 -8.65
CA ASP A 91 -11.53 -4.27 -8.88
C ASP A 91 -11.26 -2.90 -9.52
N LEU A 92 -9.99 -2.53 -9.70
CA LEU A 92 -9.62 -1.26 -10.32
C LEU A 92 -10.05 -1.24 -11.79
N ARG A 93 -10.69 -0.15 -12.21
CA ARG A 93 -11.18 0.03 -13.58
C ARG A 93 -11.59 1.46 -13.88
N TRP A 94 -11.57 1.78 -15.16
CA TRP A 94 -12.28 2.93 -15.70
C TRP A 94 -13.77 2.63 -15.78
N GLU A 95 -14.61 3.48 -15.25
CA GLU A 95 -16.05 3.33 -15.34
C GLU A 95 -16.79 4.66 -15.27
N LYS A 96 -18.05 4.66 -15.72
CA LYS A 96 -18.97 5.77 -15.50
C LYS A 96 -19.31 5.91 -14.03
N LEU A 97 -19.74 7.09 -13.63
CA LEU A 97 -20.19 7.32 -12.25
C LEU A 97 -21.31 6.38 -11.86
N GLY A 98 -21.11 5.68 -10.74
CA GLY A 98 -22.17 5.03 -9.98
C GLY A 98 -22.65 5.92 -8.83
N PRO A 99 -23.91 5.81 -8.40
CA PRO A 99 -24.48 6.70 -7.37
C PRO A 99 -23.82 6.60 -5.99
N SER A 100 -23.10 5.52 -5.73
CA SER A 100 -22.46 5.25 -4.43
C SER A 100 -20.94 5.08 -4.51
N ARG A 101 -20.33 5.36 -5.68
CA ARG A 101 -18.89 5.12 -5.84
C ARG A 101 -18.08 6.08 -4.97
N ILE A 102 -17.26 5.51 -4.12
CA ILE A 102 -16.26 6.20 -3.30
C ILE A 102 -14.88 6.02 -3.95
N MET A 103 -14.12 7.10 -4.05
CA MET A 103 -12.78 7.12 -4.64
C MET A 103 -11.79 7.64 -3.59
N PRO A 104 -11.09 6.76 -2.86
CA PRO A 104 -10.07 7.15 -1.90
C PRO A 104 -8.95 7.99 -2.52
N TRP A 105 -8.46 8.96 -1.79
CA TRP A 105 -7.29 9.78 -2.02
C TRP A 105 -7.35 10.69 -3.24
N TYR A 106 -7.61 10.13 -4.43
CA TYR A 106 -7.70 10.87 -5.68
C TYR A 106 -8.58 10.13 -6.70
N TYR A 107 -8.98 10.87 -7.71
CA TYR A 107 -9.52 10.31 -8.94
C TYR A 107 -9.02 11.09 -10.15
N ILE A 108 -9.02 10.44 -11.31
CA ILE A 108 -8.91 11.10 -12.61
C ILE A 108 -10.16 10.83 -13.43
N GLU A 109 -10.47 11.79 -14.31
CA GLU A 109 -11.61 11.82 -15.21
C GLU A 109 -11.10 11.99 -16.64
N SER A 110 -11.50 11.10 -17.54
CA SER A 110 -11.25 11.21 -18.99
C SER A 110 -12.55 11.59 -19.69
N THR A 111 -12.53 12.71 -20.43
CA THR A 111 -13.68 13.19 -21.17
C THR A 111 -13.25 14.04 -22.37
N GLY A 112 -13.82 13.77 -23.57
CA GLY A 112 -13.59 14.57 -24.77
C GLY A 112 -12.11 14.70 -25.18
N GLY A 113 -11.26 13.70 -24.89
CA GLY A 113 -9.82 13.72 -25.14
C GLY A 113 -9.01 14.60 -24.18
N LYS A 114 -9.57 14.95 -23.04
CA LYS A 114 -8.92 15.67 -21.94
C LYS A 114 -8.98 14.85 -20.66
N VAL A 115 -7.97 15.04 -19.81
CA VAL A 115 -7.87 14.41 -18.51
C VAL A 115 -7.94 15.48 -17.42
N TYR A 116 -8.77 15.25 -16.42
CA TYR A 116 -8.88 16.05 -15.21
C TYR A 116 -8.65 15.18 -13.99
N GLY A 117 -8.33 15.77 -12.85
CA GLY A 117 -8.19 15.02 -11.61
C GLY A 117 -8.41 15.90 -10.39
N ARG A 118 -8.84 15.26 -9.30
CA ARG A 118 -8.82 15.81 -7.95
C ARG A 118 -8.17 14.82 -7.00
N GLY A 119 -7.42 15.33 -6.05
CA GLY A 119 -6.75 14.49 -5.07
C GLY A 119 -6.27 15.27 -3.88
N VAL A 120 -5.59 14.58 -2.99
CA VAL A 120 -4.94 15.18 -1.82
C VAL A 120 -3.45 14.84 -1.83
N MET A 121 -2.63 15.74 -1.28
CA MET A 121 -1.20 15.47 -1.06
C MET A 121 -1.03 14.24 -0.17
N THR A 122 0.04 13.48 -0.40
CA THR A 122 0.44 12.37 0.48
C THR A 122 0.81 12.87 1.87
N GLY A 123 0.67 12.01 2.90
CA GLY A 123 0.95 12.41 4.28
C GLY A 123 -0.16 13.24 4.93
N CYS A 124 -1.38 13.26 4.37
CA CYS A 124 -2.53 13.91 4.97
C CYS A 124 -2.93 13.26 6.31
N ARG A 125 -3.55 14.04 7.21
CA ARG A 125 -3.89 13.64 8.58
C ARG A 125 -5.36 13.25 8.75
N SER A 126 -6.03 12.95 7.64
CA SER A 126 -7.38 12.39 7.59
C SER A 126 -7.45 11.36 6.48
N PHE A 127 -8.34 10.38 6.58
CA PHE A 127 -8.66 9.55 5.42
C PHE A 127 -9.59 10.31 4.49
N CYS A 128 -9.15 10.50 3.25
CA CYS A 128 -9.83 11.35 2.26
C CYS A 128 -10.53 10.50 1.21
N ALA A 129 -11.82 10.72 0.99
CA ALA A 129 -12.59 10.03 -0.03
C ALA A 129 -13.42 11.01 -0.87
N TRP A 130 -13.34 10.84 -2.17
CA TRP A 130 -14.09 11.61 -3.15
C TRP A 130 -15.35 10.87 -3.58
N LYS A 131 -16.43 11.64 -3.75
CA LYS A 131 -17.66 11.19 -4.36
C LYS A 131 -18.12 12.22 -5.38
N VAL A 132 -18.37 11.77 -6.60
CA VAL A 132 -18.86 12.63 -7.69
C VAL A 132 -20.28 12.20 -8.02
N SER A 133 -21.19 13.16 -8.07
CA SER A 133 -22.59 12.97 -8.44
C SER A 133 -22.95 13.80 -9.66
N GLY A 134 -24.17 13.65 -10.17
CA GLY A 134 -24.65 14.46 -11.29
C GLY A 134 -24.69 15.97 -11.03
N SER A 135 -24.63 16.42 -9.77
CA SER A 135 -24.77 17.83 -9.38
C SER A 135 -23.67 18.36 -8.48
N ALA A 136 -22.85 17.49 -7.89
CA ALA A 136 -21.85 17.91 -6.91
C ALA A 136 -20.64 16.99 -6.87
N VAL A 137 -19.52 17.55 -6.42
CA VAL A 137 -18.31 16.82 -5.99
C VAL A 137 -18.21 16.99 -4.48
N GLU A 138 -18.04 15.90 -3.77
CA GLU A 138 -17.87 15.85 -2.32
C GLU A 138 -16.50 15.28 -1.97
N LEU A 139 -15.81 15.90 -1.01
CA LEU A 139 -14.65 15.36 -0.35
C LEU A 139 -14.99 15.14 1.13
N THR A 140 -14.95 13.90 1.55
CA THR A 140 -15.07 13.53 2.96
C THR A 140 -13.68 13.38 3.57
N PHE A 141 -13.44 14.07 4.68
CA PHE A 141 -12.29 13.87 5.57
C PHE A 141 -12.77 13.05 6.77
N ASP A 142 -12.32 11.82 6.88
CA ASP A 142 -12.52 10.99 8.07
C ASP A 142 -11.44 11.32 9.09
N VAL A 143 -11.83 11.99 10.17
CA VAL A 143 -10.94 12.45 11.23
C VAL A 143 -11.15 11.66 12.53
N ARG A 144 -11.78 10.49 12.46
CA ARG A 144 -12.03 9.65 13.64
C ARG A 144 -10.74 9.17 14.29
N ASN A 145 -10.88 8.83 15.58
CA ASN A 145 -9.97 7.99 16.35
C ASN A 145 -10.69 6.65 16.64
N GLY A 146 -10.20 5.55 16.08
CA GLY A 146 -10.99 4.33 16.04
C GLY A 146 -12.32 4.55 15.33
N SER A 147 -13.44 4.28 16.02
CA SER A 147 -14.81 4.50 15.53
C SER A 147 -15.45 5.78 16.06
N HIS A 148 -14.75 6.51 16.93
CA HIS A 148 -15.25 7.73 17.61
C HIS A 148 -14.70 9.01 16.98
N GLY A 149 -15.31 10.14 17.33
CA GLY A 149 -14.78 11.46 16.98
C GLY A 149 -13.44 11.74 17.69
N VAL A 150 -12.52 12.36 16.95
CA VAL A 150 -11.22 12.78 17.52
C VAL A 150 -11.39 13.87 18.57
N ASP A 151 -10.57 13.82 19.63
CA ASP A 151 -10.51 14.83 20.69
C ASP A 151 -9.35 15.80 20.43
N LEU A 152 -9.60 16.86 19.67
CA LEU A 152 -8.56 17.81 19.27
C LEU A 152 -8.11 18.75 20.41
N GLY A 153 -8.97 19.02 21.40
CA GLY A 153 -8.70 20.11 22.34
C GLY A 153 -8.45 21.42 21.58
N GLU A 154 -7.51 22.22 22.04
CA GLU A 154 -7.18 23.52 21.43
C GLU A 154 -6.29 23.43 20.18
N ARG A 155 -5.86 22.23 19.75
CA ARG A 155 -5.02 22.09 18.57
C ARG A 155 -5.81 22.20 17.28
N GLU A 156 -5.20 22.80 16.26
CA GLU A 156 -5.66 22.76 14.90
C GLU A 156 -5.21 21.47 14.19
N LEU A 157 -6.06 20.91 13.34
CA LEU A 157 -5.77 19.77 12.49
C LEU A 157 -5.78 20.20 11.03
N GLU A 158 -4.62 20.30 10.38
CA GLU A 158 -4.56 20.33 8.92
C GLU A 158 -4.93 18.94 8.41
N MET A 159 -6.15 18.78 7.89
CA MET A 159 -6.68 17.50 7.45
C MET A 159 -6.02 17.00 6.17
N ALA A 160 -5.92 17.86 5.17
CA ALA A 160 -5.25 17.57 3.91
C ALA A 160 -5.00 18.86 3.10
N VAL A 161 -4.12 18.77 2.09
CA VAL A 161 -3.96 19.76 1.03
C VAL A 161 -4.61 19.20 -0.24
N ILE A 162 -5.63 19.90 -0.74
CA ILE A 162 -6.47 19.51 -1.89
C ILE A 162 -5.85 20.05 -3.17
N LEU A 163 -5.88 19.24 -4.22
CA LEU A 163 -5.34 19.52 -5.54
C LEU A 163 -6.41 19.35 -6.62
N ASP A 164 -6.49 20.32 -7.55
CA ASP A 164 -7.12 20.18 -8.86
C ASP A 164 -6.02 20.00 -9.92
N PHE A 165 -6.25 19.08 -10.84
CA PHE A 165 -5.31 18.72 -11.89
C PHE A 165 -5.97 18.79 -13.27
N GLU A 166 -5.23 19.30 -14.26
CA GLU A 166 -5.59 19.23 -15.68
C GLU A 166 -4.44 18.64 -16.50
N GLY A 167 -4.76 17.65 -17.31
CA GLY A 167 -3.85 17.05 -18.27
C GLY A 167 -3.40 18.03 -19.32
N ALA A 168 -2.17 17.88 -19.83
CA ALA A 168 -1.70 18.68 -20.94
C ALA A 168 -2.44 18.34 -22.25
N SER A 169 -2.46 19.26 -23.20
CA SER A 169 -3.11 19.00 -24.50
C SER A 169 -2.45 17.82 -25.22
N GLY A 170 -3.23 16.78 -25.53
CA GLY A 170 -2.77 15.55 -26.20
C GLY A 170 -2.04 14.56 -25.29
N GLU A 171 -2.04 14.79 -23.98
CA GLU A 171 -1.51 13.85 -22.99
C GLU A 171 -2.51 12.70 -22.81
N ASN A 172 -2.03 11.45 -22.82
CA ASN A 172 -2.87 10.30 -22.55
C ASN A 172 -3.14 10.15 -21.03
N GLU A 173 -4.12 9.32 -20.68
CA GLU A 173 -4.59 9.11 -19.30
C GLU A 173 -3.48 8.57 -18.39
N TYR A 174 -2.63 7.68 -18.90
CA TYR A 174 -1.53 7.09 -18.14
C TYR A 174 -0.47 8.14 -17.77
N SER A 175 0.00 8.92 -18.74
CA SER A 175 0.99 9.97 -18.52
C SER A 175 0.45 11.07 -17.61
N ALA A 176 -0.82 11.45 -17.79
CA ALA A 176 -1.51 12.43 -16.96
C ALA A 176 -1.60 11.94 -15.49
N LEU A 177 -2.02 10.68 -15.27
CA LEU A 177 -2.07 10.10 -13.94
C LEU A 177 -0.68 10.04 -13.29
N HIS A 178 0.35 9.59 -14.02
CA HIS A 178 1.71 9.54 -13.50
C HIS A 178 2.21 10.93 -13.06
N ARG A 179 1.94 11.94 -13.87
CA ARG A 179 2.28 13.33 -13.54
C ARG A 179 1.50 13.83 -12.33
N PHE A 180 0.22 13.48 -12.22
CA PHE A 180 -0.59 13.84 -11.06
C PHE A 180 -0.08 13.16 -9.77
N CYS A 181 0.28 11.87 -9.83
CA CYS A 181 0.93 11.19 -8.70
C CYS A 181 2.21 11.91 -8.25
N LYS A 182 3.06 12.37 -9.18
CA LYS A 182 4.26 13.16 -8.84
C LYS A 182 3.96 14.49 -8.17
N VAL A 183 2.84 15.12 -8.48
CA VAL A 183 2.42 16.35 -7.80
C VAL A 183 1.94 16.03 -6.39
N MET A 184 1.14 14.98 -6.22
CA MET A 184 0.65 14.55 -4.89
C MET A 184 1.78 14.13 -3.94
N CYS A 185 2.91 13.60 -4.46
CA CYS A 185 4.07 13.21 -3.67
C CYS A 185 5.37 13.82 -4.23
N PRO A 186 5.68 15.07 -3.89
CA PRO A 186 6.85 15.76 -4.45
C PRO A 186 8.19 15.20 -3.94
N ASN A 187 8.19 14.46 -2.85
CA ASN A 187 9.38 13.88 -2.22
C ASN A 187 9.20 12.36 -2.00
N PRO A 188 9.10 11.55 -3.07
CA PRO A 188 8.97 10.11 -2.92
C PRO A 188 10.26 9.52 -2.34
N ARG A 189 10.12 8.48 -1.51
CA ARG A 189 11.25 7.67 -1.10
C ARG A 189 11.34 6.46 -2.03
N LEU A 190 12.47 6.32 -2.72
CA LEU A 190 12.65 5.30 -3.76
C LEU A 190 13.85 4.40 -3.46
N PRO A 191 13.86 3.14 -3.92
CA PRO A 191 15.04 2.29 -3.86
C PRO A 191 16.22 2.93 -4.60
N LYS A 192 17.44 2.75 -4.09
CA LYS A 192 18.68 3.27 -4.71
C LYS A 192 19.05 2.56 -6.01
N SER A 193 18.56 1.36 -6.21
CA SER A 193 18.78 0.50 -7.40
C SER A 193 17.53 -0.36 -7.64
N PRO A 194 17.37 -0.93 -8.84
CA PRO A 194 16.28 -1.85 -9.13
C PRO A 194 16.20 -2.98 -8.10
N VAL A 195 15.00 -3.32 -7.66
CA VAL A 195 14.75 -4.36 -6.66
C VAL A 195 14.31 -5.64 -7.36
N TYR A 196 14.97 -6.73 -7.04
CA TYR A 196 14.61 -8.05 -7.54
C TYR A 196 15.09 -9.12 -6.58
N GLY A 197 14.49 -10.32 -6.66
CA GLY A 197 14.92 -11.41 -5.81
C GLY A 197 13.92 -12.54 -5.69
N VAL A 198 14.01 -13.23 -4.58
CA VAL A 198 13.25 -14.42 -4.23
C VAL A 198 12.44 -14.14 -2.96
N ASN A 199 11.22 -14.67 -2.90
CA ASN A 199 10.40 -14.75 -1.71
C ASN A 199 9.87 -16.18 -1.59
N ASP A 200 9.83 -16.76 -0.42
CA ASP A 200 9.50 -18.17 -0.23
C ASP A 200 8.00 -18.45 0.01
N TRP A 201 7.15 -17.42 0.08
CA TRP A 201 5.76 -17.59 0.48
C TRP A 201 4.99 -18.60 -0.38
N TYR A 202 4.97 -18.45 -1.70
CA TYR A 202 4.10 -19.27 -2.57
C TYR A 202 4.57 -20.70 -2.81
N PHE A 203 5.79 -21.05 -2.40
CA PHE A 203 6.18 -22.46 -2.39
C PHE A 203 6.21 -23.06 -0.99
N ALA A 204 6.37 -22.27 0.06
CA ALA A 204 6.47 -22.74 1.44
C ALA A 204 5.21 -22.52 2.28
N TYR A 205 4.46 -21.42 2.06
CA TYR A 205 3.27 -21.05 2.84
C TYR A 205 3.50 -21.19 4.35
N GLY A 206 4.62 -20.66 4.86
CA GLY A 206 5.03 -20.72 6.26
C GLY A 206 5.70 -22.06 6.68
N HIS A 207 5.72 -23.10 5.84
CA HIS A 207 6.47 -24.35 6.10
C HIS A 207 7.94 -24.23 5.72
N ASN A 208 8.53 -23.06 5.91
CA ASN A 208 9.92 -22.75 5.64
C ASN A 208 10.85 -23.17 6.80
N SER A 209 12.16 -23.21 6.50
CA SER A 209 13.21 -23.46 7.49
C SER A 209 14.54 -22.88 7.00
N SER A 210 15.49 -22.68 7.92
CA SER A 210 16.84 -22.22 7.56
C SER A 210 17.51 -23.08 6.48
N ASP A 211 17.31 -24.40 6.51
CA ASP A 211 17.91 -25.30 5.53
C ASP A 211 17.23 -25.22 4.17
N LEU A 212 15.90 -25.15 4.13
CA LEU A 212 15.15 -24.94 2.87
C LEU A 212 15.57 -23.62 2.21
N ILE A 213 15.59 -22.54 2.95
CA ILE A 213 15.97 -21.20 2.47
C ILE A 213 17.38 -21.20 1.91
N ALA A 214 18.35 -21.67 2.68
CA ALA A 214 19.74 -21.66 2.27
C ALA A 214 20.03 -22.63 1.11
N SER A 215 19.41 -23.81 1.05
CA SER A 215 19.56 -24.74 -0.09
C SER A 215 18.95 -24.17 -1.37
N THR A 216 17.81 -23.48 -1.28
CA THR A 216 17.20 -22.77 -2.42
C THR A 216 18.12 -21.64 -2.92
N ALA A 217 18.71 -20.87 -2.01
CA ALA A 217 19.66 -19.82 -2.38
C ALA A 217 20.89 -20.38 -3.11
N VAL A 218 21.47 -21.45 -2.60
CA VAL A 218 22.63 -22.15 -3.24
C VAL A 218 22.25 -22.67 -4.63
N MET A 219 21.06 -23.26 -4.78
CA MET A 219 20.57 -23.76 -6.07
C MET A 219 20.41 -22.63 -7.11
N LEU A 220 19.98 -21.46 -6.71
CA LEU A 220 19.75 -20.29 -7.58
C LEU A 220 21.03 -19.47 -7.82
N SER A 221 22.05 -19.60 -6.98
CA SER A 221 23.31 -18.85 -7.10
C SER A 221 23.94 -18.86 -8.51
N PRO A 222 23.97 -19.99 -9.27
CA PRO A 222 24.58 -20.00 -10.60
C PRO A 222 23.89 -19.18 -11.68
N ILE A 223 22.63 -18.76 -11.45
CA ILE A 223 21.86 -17.98 -12.42
C ILE A 223 21.82 -16.48 -12.09
N LEU A 224 22.44 -16.06 -10.99
CA LEU A 224 22.45 -14.66 -10.59
C LEU A 224 23.28 -13.82 -11.58
N PRO A 225 22.84 -12.58 -11.89
CA PRO A 225 23.61 -11.67 -12.71
C PRO A 225 24.98 -11.34 -12.10
N ASP A 226 25.99 -11.20 -12.94
CA ASP A 226 27.29 -10.62 -12.55
C ASP A 226 27.13 -9.09 -12.44
N SER A 227 26.61 -8.65 -11.30
CA SER A 227 26.24 -7.25 -11.01
C SER A 227 26.49 -6.91 -9.54
N GLU A 228 26.89 -5.68 -9.28
CA GLU A 228 26.95 -5.13 -7.91
C GLU A 228 25.56 -5.01 -7.28
N ASN A 229 24.51 -4.83 -8.11
CA ASN A 229 23.12 -4.85 -7.67
C ASN A 229 22.67 -6.30 -7.42
N ARG A 230 22.90 -6.79 -6.20
CA ARG A 230 22.55 -8.14 -5.78
C ARG A 230 21.06 -8.30 -5.52
N PRO A 231 20.45 -9.46 -5.87
CA PRO A 231 19.05 -9.76 -5.55
C PRO A 231 18.84 -9.95 -4.07
N PHE A 232 17.60 -9.76 -3.63
CA PHE A 232 17.18 -10.11 -2.28
C PHE A 232 16.73 -11.56 -2.20
N PHE A 233 16.93 -12.18 -1.03
CA PHE A 233 16.18 -13.35 -0.60
C PHE A 233 15.34 -12.93 0.60
N LEU A 234 14.04 -12.76 0.38
CA LEU A 234 13.08 -12.34 1.39
C LEU A 234 12.44 -13.57 2.02
N ILE A 235 12.76 -13.83 3.29
CA ILE A 235 12.17 -14.87 4.11
C ILE A 235 10.81 -14.39 4.57
N ASP A 236 9.75 -15.02 4.11
CA ASP A 236 8.38 -14.67 4.45
C ASP A 236 7.93 -15.27 5.80
N ASP A 237 6.65 -15.21 6.15
CA ASP A 237 6.13 -15.68 7.44
C ASP A 237 6.52 -17.15 7.72
N GLY A 238 6.63 -17.49 9.01
CA GLY A 238 6.96 -18.83 9.49
C GLY A 238 8.27 -18.92 10.29
N TRP A 239 9.08 -17.87 10.34
CA TRP A 239 10.35 -17.87 11.06
C TRP A 239 10.24 -17.45 12.54
N ALA A 240 9.28 -16.60 12.88
CA ALA A 240 9.06 -16.12 14.26
C ALA A 240 7.91 -16.84 14.96
N ARG A 241 6.96 -17.39 14.17
CA ARG A 241 5.78 -18.06 14.71
C ARG A 241 6.04 -19.54 14.96
N LYS A 242 5.36 -20.09 15.93
CA LYS A 242 5.32 -21.53 16.15
C LYS A 242 4.19 -22.12 15.30
N TRP A 243 4.53 -23.09 14.46
CA TRP A 243 3.58 -23.86 13.68
C TRP A 243 3.20 -25.14 14.40
N TYR A 244 1.92 -25.50 14.38
CA TYR A 244 1.46 -26.83 14.74
C TYR A 244 1.31 -27.70 13.48
N ASP A 245 1.51 -29.02 13.64
CA ASP A 245 1.44 -29.99 12.54
C ASP A 245 0.03 -30.12 11.92
N ASP A 246 -1.01 -29.57 12.57
CA ASP A 246 -2.40 -29.57 12.12
C ASP A 246 -2.78 -28.38 11.22
N GLY A 247 -1.84 -27.50 10.93
CA GLY A 247 -2.03 -26.36 10.03
C GLY A 247 -2.59 -25.11 10.72
N ASP A 248 -2.81 -25.13 12.01
CA ASP A 248 -3.17 -23.94 12.77
C ASP A 248 -1.95 -23.07 13.06
N TYR A 249 -2.10 -21.77 12.83
CA TYR A 249 -1.08 -20.78 13.18
C TYR A 249 -1.07 -20.57 14.69
N ASP A 250 0.07 -20.75 15.33
CA ASP A 250 0.24 -20.28 16.69
C ASP A 250 0.80 -18.85 16.69
N TYR A 251 0.55 -18.18 17.79
CA TYR A 251 1.06 -16.85 18.09
C TYR A 251 2.58 -16.81 18.02
N CYS A 252 3.13 -15.61 17.79
CA CYS A 252 4.55 -15.39 18.02
C CYS A 252 4.92 -15.94 19.42
N GLY A 253 6.00 -16.68 19.48
CA GLY A 253 6.56 -17.16 20.74
C GLY A 253 6.85 -15.98 21.69
N PRO A 254 7.15 -16.25 22.98
CA PRO A 254 7.47 -15.20 23.93
C PRO A 254 8.54 -14.27 23.39
N GLY A 255 8.21 -12.96 23.26
CA GLY A 255 9.10 -11.96 22.73
C GLY A 255 8.77 -11.45 21.30
N GLY A 256 7.87 -12.13 20.57
CA GLY A 256 7.40 -11.64 19.26
C GLY A 256 8.47 -11.68 18.17
N PHE A 257 8.41 -10.76 17.22
CA PHE A 257 9.24 -10.72 15.99
C PHE A 257 10.72 -10.32 16.19
N HIS A 258 11.24 -10.27 17.40
CA HIS A 258 12.69 -10.19 17.63
C HIS A 258 13.30 -11.51 18.11
N THR A 259 12.53 -12.60 18.05
CA THR A 259 12.96 -13.97 18.35
C THR A 259 12.56 -14.90 17.21
N SER A 260 13.35 -15.94 16.96
CA SER A 260 13.06 -16.96 15.94
C SER A 260 12.64 -18.28 16.59
N ASN A 261 11.99 -19.14 15.82
CA ASN A 261 11.57 -20.47 16.25
C ASN A 261 12.66 -21.55 15.99
N ASP A 262 12.38 -22.78 16.39
CA ASP A 262 13.33 -23.92 16.28
C ASP A 262 13.72 -24.26 14.83
N ARG A 263 12.92 -23.89 13.83
CA ARG A 263 13.25 -24.09 12.41
C ARG A 263 14.27 -23.06 11.90
N PHE A 264 14.46 -21.97 12.66
CA PHE A 264 15.38 -20.89 12.38
C PHE A 264 16.27 -20.60 13.60
N PRO A 265 17.12 -21.55 13.98
CA PRO A 265 17.86 -21.49 15.25
C PRO A 265 18.91 -20.37 15.30
N ASP A 266 19.40 -19.91 14.15
CA ASP A 266 20.41 -18.85 14.05
C ASP A 266 20.15 -18.00 12.80
N MET A 267 19.43 -16.90 12.99
CA MET A 267 19.05 -15.95 11.92
C MET A 267 20.25 -15.20 11.35
N LYS A 268 21.27 -14.96 12.18
CA LYS A 268 22.51 -14.32 11.71
C LYS A 268 23.30 -15.25 10.80
N ALA A 269 23.52 -16.49 11.20
CA ALA A 269 24.19 -17.49 10.36
C ALA A 269 23.42 -17.72 9.04
N LEU A 270 22.09 -17.69 9.06
CA LEU A 270 21.28 -17.78 7.84
C LEU A 270 21.52 -16.58 6.92
N ALA A 271 21.53 -15.36 7.46
CA ALA A 271 21.82 -14.16 6.68
C ALA A 271 23.23 -14.23 6.03
N ASP A 272 24.23 -14.74 6.75
CA ASP A 272 25.58 -14.93 6.21
C ASP A 272 25.59 -16.00 5.08
N ARG A 273 24.87 -17.13 5.24
CA ARG A 273 24.69 -18.15 4.17
C ARG A 273 24.03 -17.57 2.91
N LEU A 274 23.04 -16.69 3.06
CA LEU A 274 22.40 -16.01 1.94
C LEU A 274 23.38 -15.09 1.19
N ARG A 275 24.22 -14.34 1.92
CA ARG A 275 25.27 -13.50 1.31
C ARG A 275 26.31 -14.31 0.58
N ASP A 276 26.75 -15.43 1.15
CA ASP A 276 27.69 -16.35 0.51
C ASP A 276 27.11 -16.92 -0.79
N ALA A 277 25.80 -17.14 -0.87
CA ALA A 277 25.09 -17.56 -2.09
C ALA A 277 24.84 -16.39 -3.07
N GLY A 278 25.18 -15.15 -2.73
CA GLY A 278 25.07 -13.98 -3.60
C GLY A 278 23.80 -13.16 -3.42
N PHE A 279 23.01 -13.40 -2.38
CA PHE A 279 21.79 -12.69 -2.08
C PHE A 279 21.98 -11.67 -0.94
N ARG A 280 21.13 -10.65 -0.93
CA ARG A 280 20.91 -9.74 0.19
C ARG A 280 19.77 -10.30 1.07
N PRO A 281 19.95 -10.49 2.37
CA PRO A 281 18.90 -11.09 3.20
C PRO A 281 17.78 -10.10 3.48
N GLY A 282 16.52 -10.56 3.33
CA GLY A 282 15.30 -9.85 3.67
C GLY A 282 14.41 -10.67 4.62
N LEU A 283 13.50 -10.00 5.31
CA LEU A 283 12.68 -10.61 6.35
C LEU A 283 11.25 -10.05 6.33
N TRP A 284 10.26 -10.90 6.53
CA TRP A 284 8.88 -10.51 6.76
C TRP A 284 8.60 -10.29 8.24
N MET A 285 7.69 -9.36 8.58
CA MET A 285 7.19 -9.18 9.94
C MET A 285 5.75 -8.67 9.96
N ARG A 286 5.05 -8.93 11.08
CA ARG A 286 3.74 -8.38 11.40
C ARG A 286 3.85 -7.53 12.67
N PRO A 287 4.08 -6.20 12.55
CA PRO A 287 4.54 -5.36 13.64
C PRO A 287 3.53 -5.20 14.78
N LEU A 288 2.24 -5.32 14.49
CA LEU A 288 1.18 -5.15 15.50
C LEU A 288 0.60 -6.47 16.02
N SER A 289 1.07 -7.63 15.56
CA SER A 289 0.66 -8.92 16.13
C SER A 289 1.25 -9.11 17.53
N ALA A 290 0.40 -9.24 18.54
CA ALA A 290 0.84 -9.45 19.91
C ALA A 290 1.33 -10.90 20.11
N TRP A 291 2.33 -11.07 20.97
CA TRP A 291 2.78 -12.40 21.40
C TRP A 291 1.93 -12.91 22.58
N MET A 292 1.95 -14.21 22.80
CA MET A 292 1.24 -14.82 23.95
C MET A 292 1.80 -14.26 25.28
N GLY A 293 0.91 -13.70 26.10
CA GLY A 293 1.28 -13.08 27.38
C GLY A 293 1.85 -11.67 27.25
N ALA A 294 1.61 -10.99 26.13
CA ALA A 294 1.91 -9.57 26.00
C ALA A 294 1.16 -8.76 27.08
N PRO A 295 1.77 -7.69 27.63
CA PRO A 295 1.11 -6.84 28.62
C PRO A 295 -0.18 -6.22 28.09
N GLU A 296 -1.25 -6.26 28.90
CA GLU A 296 -2.57 -5.75 28.52
C GLU A 296 -2.55 -4.27 28.13
N GLU A 297 -1.70 -3.47 28.78
CA GLU A 297 -1.54 -2.05 28.47
C GLU A 297 -0.93 -1.76 27.09
N MET A 298 -0.39 -2.77 26.42
CA MET A 298 0.10 -2.67 25.04
C MET A 298 -0.97 -2.96 23.99
N LEU A 299 -2.10 -3.54 24.41
CA LEU A 299 -3.08 -4.10 23.49
C LEU A 299 -4.14 -3.09 23.10
N LEU A 300 -4.60 -3.18 21.86
CA LEU A 300 -5.72 -2.42 21.37
C LEU A 300 -7.01 -2.92 22.02
N ALA A 301 -7.70 -2.04 22.73
CA ALA A 301 -8.93 -2.36 23.43
C ALA A 301 -10.13 -2.52 22.46
N GLY A 302 -11.18 -3.22 22.91
CA GLY A 302 -12.42 -3.38 22.14
C GLY A 302 -12.47 -4.55 21.16
N TYR A 303 -11.41 -5.38 21.13
CA TYR A 303 -11.34 -6.57 20.23
C TYR A 303 -11.22 -7.90 20.99
N GLU A 304 -11.43 -7.90 22.27
CA GLU A 304 -11.08 -9.01 23.18
C GLU A 304 -11.96 -10.26 22.99
N GLU A 305 -13.17 -10.10 22.42
CA GLU A 305 -14.14 -11.20 22.35
C GLU A 305 -14.17 -11.96 21.01
N GLU A 306 -13.56 -11.43 19.95
CA GLU A 306 -13.84 -11.95 18.59
C GLU A 306 -12.75 -12.86 18.01
N LEU A 307 -11.50 -12.83 18.51
CA LEU A 307 -10.41 -13.59 17.88
C LEU A 307 -9.36 -14.12 18.87
N PRO A 308 -8.74 -15.25 18.53
CA PRO A 308 -7.53 -15.68 19.19
C PRO A 308 -6.36 -14.69 19.00
N ASP A 309 -6.34 -13.91 17.91
CA ASP A 309 -5.30 -12.92 17.62
C ASP A 309 -5.56 -11.61 18.38
N ARG A 310 -4.56 -11.15 19.10
CA ARG A 310 -4.55 -9.86 19.79
C ARG A 310 -3.56 -8.92 19.09
N TYR A 311 -3.88 -7.62 19.08
CA TYR A 311 -3.10 -6.62 18.36
C TYR A 311 -2.60 -5.53 19.30
N PHE A 312 -1.44 -5.01 19.01
CA PHE A 312 -0.86 -3.88 19.71
C PHE A 312 -1.49 -2.56 19.31
N ASP A 313 -1.64 -1.67 20.27
CA ASP A 313 -1.98 -0.26 20.03
C ASP A 313 -0.70 0.53 19.69
N PRO A 314 -0.53 1.02 18.45
CA PRO A 314 0.67 1.73 18.05
C PRO A 314 0.83 3.12 18.70
N THR A 315 -0.17 3.61 19.43
CA THR A 315 -0.08 4.87 20.17
C THR A 315 0.65 4.70 21.53
N VAL A 316 0.82 3.44 21.98
CA VAL A 316 1.47 3.11 23.25
C VAL A 316 2.99 3.07 23.08
N GLU A 317 3.73 3.80 23.94
CA GLU A 317 5.19 3.91 23.82
C GLU A 317 5.92 2.57 23.90
N SER A 318 5.47 1.64 24.76
CA SER A 318 6.09 0.31 24.86
C SER A 318 5.94 -0.52 23.57
N VAL A 319 4.89 -0.31 22.77
CA VAL A 319 4.75 -0.90 21.43
C VAL A 319 5.78 -0.31 20.47
N ARG A 320 5.97 1.00 20.51
CA ARG A 320 6.97 1.69 19.69
C ARG A 320 8.41 1.24 20.07
N GLU A 321 8.68 1.03 21.36
CA GLU A 321 9.93 0.45 21.83
C GLU A 321 10.14 -0.98 21.34
N TYR A 322 9.07 -1.78 21.32
CA TYR A 322 9.11 -3.13 20.77
C TYR A 322 9.47 -3.13 19.27
N ILE A 323 8.84 -2.27 18.47
CA ILE A 323 9.17 -2.11 17.04
C ILE A 323 10.66 -1.73 16.88
N ARG A 324 11.15 -0.74 17.64
CA ARG A 324 12.58 -0.36 17.62
C ARG A 324 13.50 -1.54 17.94
N LYS A 325 13.13 -2.36 18.91
CA LYS A 325 13.87 -3.57 19.28
C LYS A 325 13.90 -4.60 18.14
N CYS A 326 12.79 -4.85 17.46
CA CYS A 326 12.74 -5.74 16.31
C CYS A 326 13.76 -5.31 15.23
N PHE A 327 13.72 -4.05 14.82
CA PHE A 327 14.63 -3.54 13.80
C PHE A 327 16.10 -3.49 14.24
N ALA A 328 16.37 -3.22 15.54
CA ALA A 328 17.72 -3.34 16.07
C ALA A 328 18.25 -4.77 15.95
N THR A 329 17.43 -5.76 16.27
CA THR A 329 17.73 -7.18 16.12
C THR A 329 17.98 -7.57 14.64
N TYR A 330 17.15 -7.08 13.71
CA TYR A 330 17.34 -7.37 12.27
C TYR A 330 18.65 -6.81 11.73
N ARG A 331 19.05 -5.60 12.15
CA ARG A 331 20.37 -5.05 11.81
C ARG A 331 21.52 -5.86 12.40
N GLU A 332 21.40 -6.31 13.64
CA GLU A 332 22.40 -7.18 14.29
C GLU A 332 22.54 -8.53 13.56
N TRP A 333 21.44 -9.12 13.11
CA TRP A 333 21.43 -10.31 12.27
C TRP A 333 21.93 -10.03 10.84
N GLY A 334 21.91 -8.76 10.41
CA GLY A 334 22.41 -8.32 9.12
C GLY A 334 21.37 -8.35 8.00
N TYR A 335 20.09 -8.27 8.29
CA TYR A 335 19.03 -8.15 7.27
C TYR A 335 18.99 -6.73 6.70
N GLU A 336 18.72 -6.62 5.39
CA GLU A 336 18.80 -5.38 4.61
C GLU A 336 17.45 -4.97 4.00
N MET A 337 16.42 -5.80 4.14
CA MET A 337 15.06 -5.52 3.71
C MET A 337 14.07 -6.07 4.73
N VAL A 338 12.98 -5.34 4.96
CA VAL A 338 11.86 -5.80 5.78
C VAL A 338 10.55 -5.56 5.02
N LYS A 339 9.78 -6.64 4.81
CA LYS A 339 8.38 -6.62 4.37
C LYS A 339 7.52 -6.61 5.62
N HIS A 340 6.91 -5.47 5.95
CA HIS A 340 5.95 -5.42 7.05
C HIS A 340 4.52 -5.51 6.52
N ASP A 341 3.72 -6.32 7.20
CA ASP A 341 2.42 -6.73 6.74
C ASP A 341 1.35 -6.55 7.81
N PHE A 342 0.08 -6.63 7.41
CA PHE A 342 -1.13 -6.62 8.24
C PHE A 342 -1.36 -5.34 9.06
N THR A 343 -0.58 -4.27 8.87
CA THR A 343 -0.75 -3.07 9.70
C THR A 343 -2.12 -2.43 9.56
N THR A 344 -2.72 -2.45 8.37
CA THR A 344 -4.09 -1.96 8.15
C THR A 344 -5.11 -2.85 8.84
N PHE A 345 -5.04 -4.17 8.60
CA PHE A 345 -5.99 -5.12 9.18
C PHE A 345 -5.89 -5.14 10.71
N ASP A 346 -4.68 -5.14 11.26
CA ASP A 346 -4.46 -5.21 12.72
C ASP A 346 -5.03 -3.98 13.45
N MET A 347 -4.96 -2.80 12.82
CA MET A 347 -5.55 -1.58 13.39
C MET A 347 -7.08 -1.50 13.21
N PHE A 348 -7.58 -1.80 12.01
CA PHE A 348 -8.97 -1.48 11.65
C PHE A 348 -9.87 -2.70 11.55
N ARG A 349 -9.34 -3.92 11.62
CA ARG A 349 -10.06 -5.21 11.51
C ARG A 349 -10.83 -5.31 10.19
N ARG A 350 -10.32 -4.66 9.15
CA ARG A 350 -10.93 -4.62 7.81
C ARG A 350 -9.87 -4.66 6.73
N TRP A 351 -10.22 -5.34 5.66
CA TRP A 351 -9.50 -5.28 4.40
C TRP A 351 -10.01 -4.10 3.57
N GLY A 352 -9.16 -3.55 2.70
CA GLY A 352 -9.50 -2.38 1.88
C GLY A 352 -10.75 -2.56 1.03
N HIS A 353 -11.00 -3.77 0.46
CA HIS A 353 -12.24 -4.04 -0.28
C HIS A 353 -13.48 -3.87 0.60
N SER A 354 -13.47 -4.42 1.83
CA SER A 354 -14.60 -4.25 2.76
C SER A 354 -14.80 -2.81 3.20
N MET A 355 -13.72 -2.02 3.30
CA MET A 355 -13.81 -0.58 3.59
C MET A 355 -14.55 0.17 2.48
N ILE A 356 -14.33 -0.21 1.21
CA ILE A 356 -15.02 0.37 0.06
C ILE A 356 -16.49 -0.08 -0.01
N GLU A 357 -16.74 -1.38 0.14
CA GLU A 357 -18.09 -1.96 0.06
C GLU A 357 -19.03 -1.38 1.10
N ASP A 358 -18.58 -1.25 2.33
CA ASP A 358 -19.35 -0.72 3.43
C ASP A 358 -19.29 0.82 3.54
N GLY A 359 -18.37 1.47 2.83
CA GLY A 359 -18.10 2.90 2.93
C GLY A 359 -17.59 3.33 4.31
N ASP A 360 -16.94 2.41 5.04
CA ASP A 360 -16.45 2.64 6.40
C ASP A 360 -15.08 1.98 6.62
N MET A 361 -14.12 2.77 7.13
CA MET A 361 -12.76 2.33 7.43
C MET A 361 -12.67 1.43 8.67
N THR A 362 -13.63 1.56 9.60
CA THR A 362 -13.59 0.91 10.92
C THR A 362 -14.80 0.06 11.16
N LYS A 363 -14.68 -0.94 12.04
CA LYS A 363 -15.78 -1.77 12.48
C LYS A 363 -15.76 -1.90 14.00
N GLY A 364 -16.94 -1.91 14.62
CA GLY A 364 -17.08 -2.06 16.07
C GLY A 364 -17.03 -0.72 16.82
N ASP A 365 -16.92 -0.79 18.13
CA ASP A 365 -16.92 0.36 19.06
C ASP A 365 -15.59 0.36 19.83
N TRP A 366 -14.63 1.17 19.37
CA TRP A 366 -13.28 1.18 19.92
C TRP A 366 -12.53 2.50 19.63
N GLN A 367 -11.50 2.76 20.41
CA GLN A 367 -10.57 3.88 20.24
C GLN A 367 -9.13 3.44 20.53
N PHE A 368 -8.14 4.16 20.00
CA PHE A 368 -6.75 4.08 20.45
C PHE A 368 -6.59 4.68 21.86
N HIS A 369 -5.54 4.32 22.58
CA HIS A 369 -5.20 4.91 23.87
C HIS A 369 -4.99 6.45 23.77
N ASP A 370 -4.32 6.90 22.71
CA ASP A 370 -4.21 8.33 22.42
C ASP A 370 -5.39 8.80 21.59
N THR A 371 -6.45 9.25 22.23
CA THR A 371 -7.68 9.75 21.60
C THR A 371 -7.53 11.11 20.89
N THR A 372 -6.38 11.76 21.01
CA THR A 372 -6.12 13.10 20.44
C THR A 372 -5.66 13.06 18.99
N LYS A 373 -5.41 11.88 18.42
CA LYS A 373 -4.95 11.67 17.04
C LYS A 373 -6.05 11.08 16.18
N THR A 374 -6.07 11.49 14.93
CA THR A 374 -6.92 10.81 13.93
C THR A 374 -6.35 9.43 13.60
N ASN A 375 -7.18 8.55 13.03
CA ASN A 375 -6.73 7.26 12.48
C ASN A 375 -5.56 7.43 11.50
N ALA A 376 -5.61 8.46 10.64
CA ALA A 376 -4.53 8.74 9.68
C ALA A 376 -3.25 9.20 10.39
N GLU A 377 -3.34 10.02 11.45
CA GLU A 377 -2.17 10.43 12.25
C GLU A 377 -1.54 9.23 12.98
N VAL A 378 -2.35 8.28 13.46
CA VAL A 378 -1.84 7.03 14.08
C VAL A 378 -1.11 6.17 13.05
N VAL A 379 -1.68 6.01 11.85
CA VAL A 379 -1.01 5.29 10.74
C VAL A 379 0.31 5.95 10.37
N LEU A 380 0.32 7.26 10.17
CA LEU A 380 1.54 8.02 9.84
C LEU A 380 2.60 7.86 10.93
N GLN A 381 2.20 7.97 12.20
CA GLN A 381 3.12 7.77 13.32
C GLN A 381 3.74 6.38 13.28
N LEU A 382 2.94 5.32 13.12
CA LEU A 382 3.44 3.95 13.01
C LEU A 382 4.43 3.80 11.85
N TYR A 383 4.12 4.37 10.68
CA TYR A 383 4.99 4.27 9.50
C TYR A 383 6.31 5.02 9.69
N HIS A 384 6.28 6.19 10.32
CA HIS A 384 7.50 6.91 10.70
C HIS A 384 8.30 6.14 11.76
N ASP A 385 7.66 5.57 12.78
CA ASP A 385 8.34 4.76 13.80
C ASP A 385 9.04 3.53 13.17
N ILE A 386 8.38 2.85 12.23
CA ILE A 386 8.96 1.75 11.45
C ILE A 386 10.14 2.25 10.62
N ARG A 387 9.98 3.38 9.90
CA ARG A 387 11.04 3.95 9.07
C ARG A 387 12.26 4.38 9.88
N ASP A 388 12.04 5.06 10.98
CA ASP A 388 13.10 5.52 11.87
C ASP A 388 13.84 4.33 12.51
N ALA A 389 13.09 3.31 12.93
CA ALA A 389 13.65 2.08 13.46
C ALA A 389 14.48 1.31 12.41
N ALA A 390 14.05 1.28 11.16
CA ALA A 390 14.79 0.67 10.05
C ALA A 390 16.06 1.44 9.67
N GLY A 391 16.06 2.78 9.80
CA GLY A 391 17.16 3.64 9.36
C GLY A 391 17.38 3.51 7.84
N ASP A 392 18.48 4.04 7.32
CA ASP A 392 18.80 3.98 5.87
C ASP A 392 19.42 2.66 5.41
N GLY A 393 19.71 1.76 6.34
CA GLY A 393 20.34 0.44 6.06
C GLY A 393 19.35 -0.66 5.69
N ILE A 394 18.06 -0.49 6.01
CA ILE A 394 17.01 -1.47 5.71
C ILE A 394 15.99 -0.85 4.77
N SER A 395 15.79 -1.44 3.60
CA SER A 395 14.70 -1.10 2.68
C SER A 395 13.37 -1.64 3.22
N LEU A 396 12.29 -0.88 3.06
CA LEU A 396 10.97 -1.28 3.53
C LEU A 396 10.03 -1.60 2.37
N ILE A 397 9.30 -2.70 2.52
CA ILE A 397 8.13 -3.04 1.72
C ILE A 397 6.89 -2.94 2.61
N GLY A 398 5.99 -2.00 2.32
CA GLY A 398 4.66 -1.98 2.91
C GLY A 398 3.76 -2.99 2.20
N CYS A 399 3.23 -4.00 2.90
CA CYS A 399 2.39 -5.03 2.27
C CYS A 399 0.90 -4.73 2.46
N ASN A 400 0.32 -5.01 3.62
CA ASN A 400 -1.04 -4.58 3.94
C ASN A 400 -0.99 -3.22 4.67
N THR A 401 -0.87 -2.16 3.90
CA THR A 401 -0.65 -0.79 4.40
C THR A 401 -1.57 0.19 3.69
N ILE A 402 -1.89 1.30 4.34
CA ILE A 402 -2.59 2.43 3.70
C ILE A 402 -1.60 3.09 2.73
N SER A 403 -1.74 2.77 1.44
CA SER A 403 -0.72 3.03 0.42
C SER A 403 -0.37 4.52 0.26
N HIS A 404 -1.37 5.39 0.22
CA HIS A 404 -1.17 6.85 0.05
C HIS A 404 -0.42 7.48 1.23
N LEU A 405 -0.63 6.96 2.45
CA LEU A 405 0.11 7.41 3.65
C LEU A 405 1.51 6.81 3.74
N GLY A 406 1.77 5.70 3.05
CA GLY A 406 3.11 5.10 2.93
C GLY A 406 4.02 5.81 1.92
N ALA A 407 3.43 6.60 1.00
CA ALA A 407 4.16 7.34 -0.02
C ALA A 407 5.10 8.39 0.62
N GLY A 408 6.37 8.39 0.19
CA GLY A 408 7.41 9.23 0.79
C GLY A 408 8.07 8.63 2.04
N ILE A 409 7.54 7.54 2.60
CA ILE A 409 8.06 6.88 3.82
C ILE A 409 8.72 5.55 3.48
N PHE A 410 8.07 4.72 2.65
CA PHE A 410 8.58 3.41 2.23
C PHE A 410 9.17 3.46 0.83
N GLU A 411 10.21 2.68 0.58
CA GLU A 411 10.82 2.54 -0.74
C GLU A 411 9.92 1.75 -1.70
N ILE A 412 9.20 0.76 -1.16
CA ILE A 412 8.44 -0.21 -1.96
C ILE A 412 7.06 -0.39 -1.33
N GLN A 413 6.04 -0.51 -2.17
CA GLN A 413 4.66 -0.73 -1.76
C GLN A 413 4.03 -1.86 -2.55
N ARG A 414 3.49 -2.85 -1.87
CA ARG A 414 2.61 -3.87 -2.43
C ARG A 414 1.32 -3.22 -2.92
N ILE A 415 0.97 -3.42 -4.18
CA ILE A 415 -0.14 -2.72 -4.83
C ILE A 415 -1.40 -3.55 -5.01
N GLY A 416 -1.31 -4.86 -4.97
CA GLY A 416 -2.42 -5.79 -5.12
C GLY A 416 -2.52 -6.77 -3.95
N ASP A 417 -3.70 -7.40 -3.81
CA ASP A 417 -3.85 -8.56 -2.95
C ASP A 417 -3.01 -9.73 -3.47
N ASP A 418 -2.92 -10.80 -2.71
CA ASP A 418 -2.05 -11.93 -3.02
C ASP A 418 -2.36 -12.53 -4.41
N THR A 419 -1.30 -12.72 -5.20
CA THR A 419 -1.30 -13.67 -6.31
C THR A 419 -1.34 -15.10 -5.72
N SER A 420 -0.98 -16.13 -6.44
CA SER A 420 -1.06 -17.47 -5.84
C SER A 420 -0.01 -18.42 -6.39
N GLY A 421 0.51 -19.28 -5.52
CA GLY A 421 1.28 -20.45 -5.91
C GLY A 421 0.43 -21.71 -6.15
N ARG A 422 -0.90 -21.61 -6.01
CA ARG A 422 -1.84 -22.75 -6.07
C ARG A 422 -2.80 -22.65 -7.24
N GLU A 423 -3.21 -21.45 -7.61
CA GLU A 423 -4.23 -21.14 -8.60
C GLU A 423 -3.77 -20.01 -9.51
N TRP A 424 -4.25 -19.99 -10.77
CA TRP A 424 -3.88 -18.94 -11.72
C TRP A 424 -4.74 -17.68 -11.59
N PHE A 425 -6.04 -17.84 -11.31
CA PHE A 425 -6.98 -16.72 -11.26
C PHE A 425 -6.53 -15.54 -10.38
N PRO A 426 -6.04 -15.74 -9.13
CA PRO A 426 -5.57 -14.62 -8.30
C PRO A 426 -4.43 -13.83 -8.94
N THR A 427 -3.56 -14.48 -9.73
CA THR A 427 -2.48 -13.78 -10.45
C THR A 427 -3.02 -12.81 -11.49
N VAL A 428 -4.06 -13.21 -12.24
CA VAL A 428 -4.71 -12.32 -13.21
C VAL A 428 -5.52 -11.25 -12.49
N HIS A 429 -6.35 -11.66 -11.54
CA HIS A 429 -7.27 -10.80 -10.83
C HIS A 429 -6.54 -9.74 -10.00
N ASN A 430 -5.62 -10.15 -9.13
CA ASN A 430 -4.89 -9.24 -8.24
C ASN A 430 -3.62 -8.68 -8.89
N GLY A 431 -2.82 -9.53 -9.55
CA GLY A 431 -1.55 -9.13 -10.14
C GLY A 431 -1.70 -8.25 -11.37
N VAL A 432 -2.31 -8.79 -12.45
CA VAL A 432 -2.43 -8.06 -13.73
C VAL A 432 -3.29 -6.81 -13.60
N ASN A 433 -4.43 -6.87 -12.88
CA ASN A 433 -5.25 -5.69 -12.62
C ASN A 433 -4.45 -4.62 -11.90
N CYS A 434 -3.85 -4.97 -10.76
CA CYS A 434 -3.23 -3.95 -9.91
C CYS A 434 -1.99 -3.32 -10.54
N ILE A 435 -1.14 -4.09 -11.27
CA ILE A 435 -0.02 -3.48 -11.99
C ILE A 435 -0.53 -2.56 -13.11
N ALA A 436 -1.61 -2.92 -13.81
CA ALA A 436 -2.17 -2.08 -14.87
C ALA A 436 -2.66 -0.73 -14.37
N PHE A 437 -3.39 -0.72 -13.26
CA PHE A 437 -4.05 0.50 -12.78
C PHE A 437 -3.21 1.31 -11.81
N ARG A 438 -2.12 0.74 -11.28
CA ARG A 438 -1.19 1.42 -10.38
C ARG A 438 0.23 1.61 -10.95
N ALA A 439 0.51 1.19 -12.20
CA ALA A 439 1.81 1.45 -12.83
C ALA A 439 2.17 2.94 -12.84
N ALA A 440 1.19 3.83 -12.97
CA ALA A 440 1.40 5.27 -12.92
C ALA A 440 1.89 5.79 -11.55
N GLN A 441 1.73 5.03 -10.46
CA GLN A 441 2.26 5.35 -9.13
C GLN A 441 3.75 5.00 -9.00
N HIS A 442 4.27 4.13 -9.89
CA HIS A 442 5.66 3.70 -9.85
C HIS A 442 6.63 4.86 -10.00
N ASN A 443 7.61 4.97 -9.08
CA ASN A 443 8.56 6.07 -9.02
C ASN A 443 7.94 7.48 -8.86
N ALA A 444 6.63 7.53 -8.57
CA ALA A 444 5.93 8.76 -8.21
C ALA A 444 5.58 8.79 -6.72
N PHE A 445 5.15 7.68 -6.16
CA PHE A 445 4.90 7.49 -4.73
C PHE A 445 5.99 6.63 -4.08
N TYR A 446 6.29 5.50 -4.70
CA TYR A 446 7.21 4.43 -4.28
C TYR A 446 7.54 3.55 -5.48
N ALA A 447 8.38 2.53 -5.33
CA ALA A 447 8.44 1.44 -6.28
C ALA A 447 7.26 0.49 -6.01
N ILE A 448 6.42 0.21 -7.03
CA ILE A 448 5.25 -0.67 -6.86
C ILE A 448 5.68 -2.14 -6.90
N ASP A 449 5.25 -2.92 -5.93
CA ASP A 449 5.43 -4.38 -5.89
C ASP A 449 4.12 -5.06 -6.31
N ALA A 450 4.15 -5.74 -7.46
CA ALA A 450 3.00 -6.44 -8.03
C ALA A 450 2.83 -7.86 -7.48
N ASP A 451 3.55 -8.20 -6.43
CA ASP A 451 3.64 -9.53 -5.83
C ASP A 451 4.53 -10.52 -6.60
N CYS A 452 4.68 -11.70 -6.02
CA CYS A 452 5.61 -12.68 -6.49
C CYS A 452 5.11 -13.43 -7.74
N VAL A 453 6.07 -13.81 -8.57
CA VAL A 453 5.85 -14.78 -9.63
C VAL A 453 6.03 -16.18 -9.06
N ALA A 454 4.94 -16.90 -8.85
CA ALA A 454 4.96 -18.27 -8.36
C ALA A 454 5.37 -19.24 -9.47
N ILE A 455 6.36 -20.09 -9.21
CA ILE A 455 6.78 -21.19 -10.09
C ILE A 455 6.65 -22.48 -9.29
N THR A 456 5.47 -23.10 -9.35
CA THR A 456 5.10 -24.24 -8.52
C THR A 456 4.55 -25.40 -9.34
N LYS A 457 4.39 -26.56 -8.74
CA LYS A 457 3.73 -27.71 -9.40
C LYS A 457 2.21 -27.54 -9.59
N LYS A 458 1.62 -26.49 -9.00
CA LYS A 458 0.16 -26.26 -9.01
C LYS A 458 -0.27 -25.31 -10.11
N VAL A 459 0.58 -24.35 -10.48
CA VAL A 459 0.34 -23.41 -11.59
C VAL A 459 1.13 -23.86 -12.80
N GLU A 460 0.48 -23.96 -13.95
CA GLU A 460 1.14 -24.36 -15.19
C GLU A 460 2.28 -23.37 -15.56
N TRP A 461 3.45 -23.89 -15.87
CA TRP A 461 4.62 -23.07 -16.18
C TRP A 461 4.37 -22.05 -17.30
N ARG A 462 3.66 -22.43 -18.36
CA ARG A 462 3.33 -21.51 -19.47
C ARG A 462 2.57 -20.26 -19.02
N LEU A 463 1.77 -20.35 -17.96
CA LEU A 463 1.04 -19.22 -17.37
C LEU A 463 1.98 -18.39 -16.48
N SER A 464 2.70 -19.04 -15.57
CA SER A 464 3.72 -18.37 -14.74
C SER A 464 4.77 -17.65 -15.58
N GLN A 465 5.14 -18.19 -16.74
CA GLN A 465 6.10 -17.57 -17.65
C GLN A 465 5.58 -16.24 -18.24
N ARG A 466 4.29 -16.12 -18.52
CA ARG A 466 3.68 -14.85 -18.98
C ARG A 466 3.75 -13.79 -17.90
N TRP A 467 3.40 -14.15 -16.67
CA TRP A 467 3.48 -13.25 -15.53
C TRP A 467 4.94 -12.88 -15.22
N LEU A 468 5.86 -13.83 -15.27
CA LEU A 468 7.29 -13.59 -15.13
C LEU A 468 7.80 -12.57 -16.16
N GLN A 469 7.39 -12.71 -17.43
CA GLN A 469 7.78 -11.78 -18.48
C GLN A 469 7.24 -10.38 -18.21
N LEU A 470 5.95 -10.25 -17.87
CA LEU A 470 5.36 -8.94 -17.60
C LEU A 470 6.10 -8.25 -16.45
N VAL A 471 6.26 -8.89 -15.29
CA VAL A 471 6.89 -8.25 -14.13
C VAL A 471 8.38 -7.97 -14.38
N ALA A 472 9.12 -8.90 -14.99
CA ALA A 472 10.56 -8.71 -15.27
C ALA A 472 10.84 -7.55 -16.25
N GLU A 473 9.94 -7.32 -17.22
CA GLU A 473 10.09 -6.28 -18.24
C GLU A 473 9.31 -4.99 -17.91
N SER A 474 8.64 -4.93 -16.75
CA SER A 474 7.78 -3.79 -16.35
C SER A 474 8.54 -2.59 -15.79
N GLY A 475 9.80 -2.78 -15.39
CA GLY A 475 10.56 -1.76 -14.65
C GLY A 475 10.24 -1.67 -13.16
N THR A 476 9.32 -2.51 -12.66
CA THR A 476 8.94 -2.58 -11.24
C THR A 476 9.76 -3.65 -10.50
N PRO A 477 9.76 -3.69 -9.16
CA PRO A 477 10.34 -4.79 -8.40
C PRO A 477 9.90 -6.17 -8.91
N LEU A 478 10.83 -7.11 -9.00
CA LEU A 478 10.58 -8.51 -9.37
C LEU A 478 10.89 -9.42 -8.18
N PHE A 479 9.88 -10.03 -7.60
CA PHE A 479 10.07 -11.17 -6.71
C PHE A 479 9.54 -12.45 -7.36
N VAL A 480 10.32 -13.54 -7.24
CA VAL A 480 9.89 -14.86 -7.71
C VAL A 480 9.77 -15.79 -6.51
N SER A 481 8.82 -16.72 -6.57
CA SER A 481 8.62 -17.75 -5.55
C SER A 481 8.76 -19.13 -6.20
N PRO A 482 10.02 -19.60 -6.42
CA PRO A 482 10.30 -20.79 -7.20
C PRO A 482 10.36 -22.02 -6.28
N GLN A 483 9.42 -22.96 -6.47
CA GLN A 483 9.46 -24.25 -5.77
C GLN A 483 10.66 -25.09 -6.28
N PRO A 484 11.61 -25.47 -5.40
CA PRO A 484 12.86 -26.12 -5.83
C PRO A 484 12.67 -27.35 -6.72
N GLU A 485 11.69 -28.19 -6.42
CA GLU A 485 11.49 -29.48 -7.10
C GLU A 485 10.94 -29.36 -8.53
N VAL A 486 10.49 -28.16 -8.95
CA VAL A 486 9.94 -27.95 -10.31
C VAL A 486 10.88 -27.17 -11.23
N LEU A 487 12.04 -26.74 -10.71
CA LEU A 487 13.01 -25.97 -11.48
C LEU A 487 13.84 -26.86 -12.40
N GLY A 488 13.38 -27.02 -13.62
CA GLY A 488 14.16 -27.64 -14.71
C GLY A 488 15.01 -26.62 -15.48
N PRO A 489 15.75 -27.07 -16.51
CA PRO A 489 16.59 -26.18 -17.32
C PRO A 489 15.85 -25.00 -17.95
N GLU A 490 14.59 -25.18 -18.37
CA GLU A 490 13.77 -24.13 -18.95
C GLU A 490 13.44 -23.04 -17.95
N GLN A 491 12.98 -23.40 -16.74
CA GLN A 491 12.67 -22.46 -15.66
C GLN A 491 13.93 -21.70 -15.21
N MET A 492 15.06 -22.40 -15.07
CA MET A 492 16.33 -21.79 -14.67
C MET A 492 16.84 -20.79 -15.71
N GLU A 493 16.70 -21.07 -17.00
CA GLU A 493 17.09 -20.15 -18.07
C GLU A 493 16.17 -18.93 -18.11
N ALA A 494 14.84 -19.12 -17.92
CA ALA A 494 13.88 -18.02 -17.84
C ALA A 494 14.16 -17.11 -16.63
N LEU A 495 14.42 -17.69 -15.46
CA LEU A 495 14.78 -16.93 -14.25
C LEU A 495 16.09 -16.15 -14.45
N LYS A 496 17.11 -16.77 -15.04
CA LYS A 496 18.38 -16.10 -15.34
C LYS A 496 18.17 -14.87 -16.22
N LYS A 497 17.42 -15.03 -17.30
CA LYS A 497 17.07 -13.92 -18.20
C LYS A 497 16.29 -12.82 -17.47
N SER A 498 15.30 -13.20 -16.66
CA SER A 498 14.47 -12.26 -15.91
C SER A 498 15.25 -11.48 -14.86
N PHE A 499 16.17 -12.14 -14.15
CA PHE A 499 17.05 -11.48 -13.18
C PHE A 499 18.06 -10.54 -13.88
N ASP A 500 18.61 -10.93 -15.04
CA ASP A 500 19.49 -10.03 -15.80
C ASP A 500 18.75 -8.77 -16.25
N ILE A 501 17.49 -8.89 -16.68
CA ILE A 501 16.64 -7.76 -17.04
C ILE A 501 16.32 -6.89 -15.81
N ALA A 502 15.77 -7.49 -14.74
CA ALA A 502 15.30 -6.79 -13.55
C ALA A 502 16.44 -6.17 -12.71
N SER A 503 17.68 -6.64 -12.87
CA SER A 503 18.86 -6.05 -12.19
C SER A 503 19.24 -4.66 -12.68
N LYS A 504 18.68 -4.21 -13.82
CA LYS A 504 19.04 -2.98 -14.53
C LYS A 504 17.88 -1.97 -14.50
N PRO A 505 18.15 -0.65 -14.46
CA PRO A 505 17.11 0.35 -14.60
C PRO A 505 16.34 0.20 -15.92
N GLN A 506 15.04 0.31 -15.86
CA GLN A 506 14.13 0.18 -17.00
C GLN A 506 13.08 1.30 -16.97
N ALA A 507 12.48 1.57 -18.14
CA ALA A 507 11.26 2.37 -18.21
C ALA A 507 10.09 1.58 -17.60
N THR A 508 9.18 2.29 -16.95
CA THR A 508 7.95 1.68 -16.42
C THR A 508 7.06 1.21 -17.55
N CYS A 509 6.41 0.07 -17.38
CA CYS A 509 5.40 -0.46 -18.30
C CYS A 509 4.22 0.50 -18.44
N GLU A 510 3.53 0.41 -19.59
CA GLU A 510 2.28 1.12 -19.84
C GLU A 510 1.23 0.13 -20.35
N PRO A 511 0.06 0.01 -19.67
CA PRO A 511 -1.06 -0.79 -20.16
C PRO A 511 -1.77 -0.05 -21.28
N LEU A 512 -1.90 -0.65 -22.47
CA LEU A 512 -2.41 0.03 -23.67
C LEU A 512 -3.93 -0.06 -23.82
N ASP A 513 -4.57 -1.09 -23.26
CA ASP A 513 -6.00 -1.34 -23.33
C ASP A 513 -6.72 -1.30 -21.97
N TRP A 514 -6.10 -0.66 -20.96
CA TRP A 514 -6.64 -0.56 -19.60
C TRP A 514 -7.93 0.27 -19.45
N MET A 515 -8.28 1.07 -20.46
CA MET A 515 -9.57 1.74 -20.49
C MET A 515 -10.71 0.83 -20.98
N GLU A 516 -10.39 -0.30 -21.58
CA GLU A 516 -11.33 -1.21 -22.22
C GLU A 516 -11.59 -2.47 -21.38
N THR A 517 -10.59 -2.87 -20.56
CA THR A 517 -10.63 -4.12 -19.79
C THR A 517 -9.99 -3.94 -18.41
N ARG A 518 -10.43 -4.77 -17.45
CA ARG A 518 -9.81 -4.85 -16.12
C ARG A 518 -8.48 -5.63 -16.12
N HIS A 519 -8.26 -6.47 -17.12
CA HIS A 519 -7.07 -7.30 -17.26
C HIS A 519 -6.41 -7.01 -18.61
N PRO A 520 -5.68 -5.90 -18.73
CA PRO A 520 -5.07 -5.49 -19.98
C PRO A 520 -4.20 -6.58 -20.59
N ALA A 521 -4.43 -6.83 -21.87
CA ALA A 521 -3.67 -7.79 -22.64
C ALA A 521 -2.49 -7.13 -23.38
N ARG A 522 -2.59 -5.84 -23.73
CA ARG A 522 -1.57 -5.12 -24.49
C ARG A 522 -0.78 -4.16 -23.61
N TRP A 523 0.52 -4.22 -23.75
CA TRP A 523 1.46 -3.49 -22.90
C TRP A 523 2.62 -2.91 -23.70
N THR A 524 3.13 -1.77 -23.28
CA THR A 524 4.47 -1.32 -23.65
C THR A 524 5.46 -1.85 -22.61
N LEU A 525 6.36 -2.73 -23.03
CA LEU A 525 7.43 -3.30 -22.19
C LEU A 525 8.77 -3.09 -22.89
N LEU A 526 9.77 -2.55 -22.21
CA LEU A 526 11.10 -2.26 -22.76
C LEU A 526 11.04 -1.50 -24.11
N GLY A 527 10.07 -0.56 -24.24
CA GLY A 527 9.87 0.26 -25.42
C GLY A 527 9.24 -0.46 -26.62
N ARG A 528 8.70 -1.67 -26.45
CA ARG A 528 7.99 -2.43 -27.51
C ARG A 528 6.59 -2.84 -27.04
N GLU A 529 5.65 -2.95 -27.98
CA GLU A 529 4.34 -3.51 -27.69
C GLU A 529 4.43 -5.04 -27.53
N VAL A 530 3.80 -5.54 -26.47
CA VAL A 530 3.70 -6.97 -26.15
C VAL A 530 2.25 -7.27 -25.82
N SER A 531 1.76 -8.42 -26.29
CA SER A 531 0.42 -8.90 -25.99
C SER A 531 0.47 -10.22 -25.23
N PHE A 532 -0.41 -10.35 -24.24
CA PHE A 532 -0.56 -11.54 -23.42
C PHE A 532 -1.98 -12.10 -23.58
N ASP A 533 -2.09 -13.41 -23.56
CA ASP A 533 -3.34 -14.11 -23.33
C ASP A 533 -3.34 -14.61 -21.88
N TRP A 534 -4.15 -14.00 -21.04
CA TRP A 534 -4.13 -14.30 -19.60
C TRP A 534 -4.88 -15.59 -19.23
N GLU A 535 -5.71 -16.11 -20.14
CA GLU A 535 -6.50 -17.35 -19.92
C GLU A 535 -7.18 -17.34 -18.53
N HIS A 536 -7.84 -16.25 -18.21
CA HIS A 536 -8.61 -16.20 -16.96
C HIS A 536 -9.93 -16.96 -17.14
N PRO A 537 -10.35 -17.77 -16.16
CA PRO A 537 -11.69 -18.33 -16.17
C PRO A 537 -12.70 -17.19 -16.16
N GLU A 538 -13.76 -17.32 -16.96
CA GLU A 538 -14.89 -16.38 -16.91
C GLU A 538 -15.46 -16.37 -15.49
N GLU A 539 -15.87 -15.18 -15.02
CA GLU A 539 -16.48 -14.98 -13.70
C GLU A 539 -17.76 -15.80 -13.53
#